data_f24f9dbac399eff49e21ec0dd877cea2
#
_entry.id   f24f9dbac399eff49e21ec0dd877cea2
#
_cell.length_a   1.000
_cell.length_b   1.000
_cell.length_c   1.000
_cell.angle_alpha   90.00
_cell.angle_beta   90.00
_cell.angle_gamma   90.00
#
_symmetry.space_group_name_H-M   'P 1'
#
loop_
_entity.id
_entity.type
_entity.pdbx_description
1 polymer ?
#
loop_
_entity_poly.entity_id
_entity_poly.type
_entity_poly.pdbx_seq_one_letter_code
_entity_poly.pdbx_strand_id
1 'polypeptide(L)'
;MTPPEPPTPNHPSAPEKSASWRMAEHWPELASAVTDQAIESVSLLLRGLDLLMHKGRISTAEYKVLALPAERLKHVGMASQQIVRFQSGRVRQSHEKIDLAYLLECVLQERRNELALMGITVWRKFLPLDVLIDPTLVFGLAKVMLDWSTPFGNRIDLRLERTRGEPAMARLWMKTFTDQPPAQNLVFEDNIHWLLLRQMAATDGGIDIERSIESDGAVLSATFRRTLASPATEPTRESGSSGADSVFKSVSGSHVLVVSGDEATRQEATAIVRQLGITVDAVGDATQAQRSMAAQEPQLLVVDTQGLDASATAQLCQTLTRDRPLVPVVSIGASGTPNDPNASRPVVARDALQQSLGSAVMFTLSKLL
;
A
#
# COMPACT_ATOMS: atom_id res chain seq x y z
N MET A 1 83.96 -13.50 7.44
CA MET A 1 82.95 -13.26 8.48
C MET A 1 81.99 -12.26 7.89
N THR A 2 80.86 -12.75 7.41
CA THR A 2 79.75 -11.96 6.88
C THR A 2 78.81 -11.62 8.04
N PRO A 3 78.30 -10.36 8.19
CA PRO A 3 77.42 -10.03 9.28
C PRO A 3 76.01 -10.63 9.07
N PRO A 4 75.28 -10.92 10.13
CA PRO A 4 73.93 -11.54 10.03
C PRO A 4 72.95 -10.53 9.57
N GLU A 5 72.04 -11.02 8.67
CA GLU A 5 70.86 -10.28 8.17
C GLU A 5 69.91 -9.86 9.31
N PRO A 6 69.33 -8.65 9.23
CA PRO A 6 68.32 -8.22 10.20
C PRO A 6 67.01 -9.00 10.01
N PRO A 7 66.27 -9.23 11.10
CA PRO A 7 64.99 -9.97 11.03
C PRO A 7 63.97 -9.15 10.28
N THR A 8 63.29 -9.82 9.33
CA THR A 8 62.12 -9.32 8.58
C THR A 8 61.00 -8.90 9.56
N PRO A 9 60.42 -7.73 9.40
CA PRO A 9 59.28 -7.33 10.22
C PRO A 9 58.07 -8.23 9.97
N ASN A 10 57.59 -8.86 11.04
CA ASN A 10 56.30 -9.55 11.06
C ASN A 10 55.20 -8.59 10.60
N HIS A 11 54.72 -8.77 9.39
CA HIS A 11 53.45 -8.17 8.95
C HIS A 11 52.34 -8.74 9.84
N PRO A 12 51.58 -7.92 10.57
CA PRO A 12 50.42 -8.43 11.25
C PRO A 12 49.47 -8.93 10.19
N SER A 13 49.14 -10.21 10.26
CA SER A 13 48.08 -10.88 9.51
C SER A 13 46.81 -10.03 9.63
N ALA A 14 46.23 -9.65 8.48
CA ALA A 14 44.98 -8.88 8.40
C ALA A 14 43.88 -9.60 9.19
N PRO A 15 43.35 -9.01 10.28
CA PRO A 15 42.34 -9.68 11.05
C PRO A 15 40.96 -9.53 10.42
N GLU A 16 40.24 -10.61 10.36
CA GLU A 16 38.77 -10.77 10.59
C GLU A 16 37.78 -9.73 10.00
N LYS A 17 38.06 -9.08 8.88
CA LYS A 17 37.06 -8.36 8.12
C LYS A 17 36.08 -9.30 7.37
N SER A 18 36.36 -10.61 7.39
CA SER A 18 35.68 -11.55 6.49
C SER A 18 34.32 -12.10 6.95
N ALA A 19 33.98 -11.97 8.24
CA ALA A 19 32.70 -12.49 8.75
C ALA A 19 31.60 -11.42 8.82
N SER A 20 31.93 -10.21 9.25
CA SER A 20 30.93 -9.13 9.42
C SER A 20 30.38 -8.59 8.09
N TRP A 21 31.22 -8.49 7.04
CA TRP A 21 30.75 -8.04 5.73
C TRP A 21 29.90 -9.09 5.02
N ARG A 22 30.21 -10.38 5.17
CA ARG A 22 29.37 -11.46 4.63
C ARG A 22 28.01 -11.52 5.31
N MET A 23 27.96 -11.28 6.62
CA MET A 23 26.69 -11.24 7.34
C MET A 23 25.86 -10.01 6.95
N ALA A 24 26.48 -8.87 6.69
CA ALA A 24 25.79 -7.69 6.19
C ALA A 24 25.23 -7.87 4.76
N GLU A 25 25.92 -8.61 3.91
CA GLU A 25 25.51 -8.90 2.54
C GLU A 25 24.30 -9.84 2.48
N HIS A 26 24.23 -10.83 3.38
CA HIS A 26 23.11 -11.79 3.45
C HIS A 26 21.99 -11.38 4.42
N TRP A 27 22.15 -10.27 5.14
CA TRP A 27 21.14 -9.82 6.10
C TRP A 27 19.75 -9.58 5.49
N PRO A 28 19.60 -8.95 4.31
CA PRO A 28 18.30 -8.77 3.69
C PRO A 28 17.60 -10.09 3.35
N GLU A 29 18.36 -11.09 2.88
CA GLU A 29 17.83 -12.42 2.55
C GLU A 29 17.38 -13.16 3.81
N LEU A 30 18.18 -13.12 4.88
CA LEU A 30 17.82 -13.72 6.16
C LEU A 30 16.59 -13.03 6.77
N ALA A 31 16.56 -11.70 6.76
CA ALA A 31 15.43 -10.92 7.26
C ALA A 31 14.15 -11.24 6.49
N SER A 32 14.22 -11.35 5.15
CA SER A 32 13.10 -11.77 4.32
C SER A 32 12.61 -13.17 4.67
N ALA A 33 13.52 -14.14 4.72
CA ALA A 33 13.16 -15.53 5.02
C ALA A 33 12.52 -15.70 6.40
N VAL A 34 13.07 -15.04 7.43
CA VAL A 34 12.50 -15.06 8.80
C VAL A 34 11.11 -14.43 8.80
N THR A 35 10.95 -13.32 8.10
CA THR A 35 9.69 -12.59 8.04
C THR A 35 8.62 -13.39 7.29
N ASP A 36 8.98 -14.01 6.15
CA ASP A 36 8.09 -14.86 5.36
C ASP A 36 7.57 -16.05 6.21
N GLN A 37 8.48 -16.71 6.92
CA GLN A 37 8.13 -17.84 7.78
C GLN A 37 7.26 -17.42 8.98
N ALA A 38 7.53 -16.22 9.55
CA ALA A 38 6.69 -15.66 10.62
C ALA A 38 5.28 -15.35 10.13
N ILE A 39 5.14 -14.72 8.96
CA ILE A 39 3.83 -14.40 8.35
C ILE A 39 3.05 -15.67 8.05
N GLU A 40 3.71 -16.69 7.50
CA GLU A 40 3.08 -17.98 7.20
C GLU A 40 2.55 -18.64 8.49
N SER A 41 3.38 -18.70 9.52
CA SER A 41 3.02 -19.30 10.81
C SER A 41 1.85 -18.56 11.48
N VAL A 42 1.86 -17.24 11.47
CA VAL A 42 0.78 -16.41 12.00
C VAL A 42 -0.50 -16.57 11.18
N SER A 43 -0.39 -16.67 9.86
CA SER A 43 -1.55 -16.88 8.99
C SER A 43 -2.19 -18.26 9.21
N LEU A 44 -1.39 -19.29 9.52
CA LEU A 44 -1.86 -20.60 9.94
C LEU A 44 -2.61 -20.52 11.27
N LEU A 45 -2.07 -19.80 12.24
CA LEU A 45 -2.70 -19.60 13.55
C LEU A 45 -4.04 -18.89 13.41
N LEU A 46 -4.12 -17.80 12.63
CA LEU A 46 -5.38 -17.09 12.37
C LEU A 46 -6.43 -18.00 11.72
N ARG A 47 -6.04 -18.79 10.71
CA ARG A 47 -6.95 -19.77 10.09
C ARG A 47 -7.45 -20.82 11.10
N GLY A 48 -6.57 -21.23 12.02
CA GLY A 48 -6.96 -22.16 13.11
C GLY A 48 -7.98 -21.52 14.04
N LEU A 49 -7.79 -20.27 14.42
CA LEU A 49 -8.74 -19.52 15.24
C LEU A 49 -10.09 -19.34 14.54
N ASP A 50 -10.09 -19.00 13.25
CA ASP A 50 -11.30 -18.90 12.43
C ASP A 50 -12.08 -20.22 12.42
N LEU A 51 -11.37 -21.33 12.23
CA LEU A 51 -11.99 -22.66 12.24
C LEU A 51 -12.62 -22.99 13.61
N LEU A 52 -11.95 -22.65 14.70
CA LEU A 52 -12.47 -22.85 16.06
C LEU A 52 -13.72 -22.01 16.32
N MET A 53 -13.73 -20.75 15.86
CA MET A 53 -14.88 -19.85 15.95
C MET A 53 -16.06 -20.40 15.13
N HIS A 54 -15.84 -20.80 13.88
CA HIS A 54 -16.89 -21.38 13.03
C HIS A 54 -17.46 -22.69 13.56
N LYS A 55 -16.65 -23.49 14.28
CA LYS A 55 -17.11 -24.70 14.97
C LYS A 55 -17.76 -24.44 16.32
N GLY A 56 -17.93 -23.18 16.72
CA GLY A 56 -18.51 -22.81 18.02
C GLY A 56 -17.67 -23.24 19.23
N ARG A 57 -16.35 -23.47 19.04
CA ARG A 57 -15.44 -23.88 20.13
C ARG A 57 -14.92 -22.69 20.93
N ILE A 58 -14.91 -21.52 20.32
CA ILE A 58 -14.57 -20.23 20.95
C ILE A 58 -15.66 -19.22 20.59
N SER A 59 -15.93 -18.30 21.51
CA SER A 59 -16.85 -17.19 21.29
C SER A 59 -16.20 -16.10 20.43
N THR A 60 -17.01 -15.22 19.82
CA THR A 60 -16.53 -14.06 19.07
C THR A 60 -15.66 -13.14 19.93
N ALA A 61 -15.94 -13.03 21.24
CA ALA A 61 -15.14 -12.21 22.14
C ALA A 61 -13.74 -12.82 22.37
N GLU A 62 -13.68 -14.13 22.64
CA GLU A 62 -12.42 -14.87 22.78
C GLU A 62 -11.60 -14.84 21.48
N TYR A 63 -12.28 -15.03 20.33
CA TYR A 63 -11.63 -14.91 19.02
C TYR A 63 -10.95 -13.55 18.86
N LYS A 64 -11.65 -12.44 19.11
CA LYS A 64 -11.09 -11.09 18.99
C LYS A 64 -9.86 -10.89 19.87
N VAL A 65 -9.89 -11.40 21.11
CA VAL A 65 -8.75 -11.29 22.04
C VAL A 65 -7.54 -12.05 21.54
N LEU A 66 -7.74 -13.25 20.98
CA LEU A 66 -6.67 -14.12 20.50
C LEU A 66 -6.15 -13.70 19.10
N ALA A 67 -7.03 -13.24 18.20
CA ALA A 67 -6.68 -12.87 16.85
C ALA A 67 -5.91 -11.55 16.79
N LEU A 68 -6.24 -10.56 17.64
CA LEU A 68 -5.65 -9.23 17.60
C LEU A 68 -4.11 -9.21 17.71
N PRO A 69 -3.45 -9.94 18.63
CA PRO A 69 -1.99 -10.00 18.67
C PRO A 69 -1.39 -10.67 17.43
N ALA A 70 -2.05 -11.68 16.90
CA ALA A 70 -1.61 -12.40 15.70
C ALA A 70 -1.70 -11.50 14.45
N GLU A 71 -2.79 -10.75 14.30
CA GLU A 71 -2.95 -9.77 13.22
C GLU A 71 -1.89 -8.67 13.31
N ARG A 72 -1.62 -8.15 14.51
CA ARG A 72 -0.53 -7.17 14.71
C ARG A 72 0.83 -7.74 14.31
N LEU A 73 1.14 -8.98 14.69
CA LEU A 73 2.40 -9.61 14.30
C LEU A 73 2.49 -9.82 12.79
N LYS A 74 1.38 -10.19 12.14
CA LYS A 74 1.30 -10.27 10.68
C LYS A 74 1.60 -8.92 10.02
N HIS A 75 1.03 -7.83 10.52
CA HIS A 75 1.29 -6.48 10.00
C HIS A 75 2.76 -6.08 10.17
N VAL A 76 3.36 -6.39 11.32
CA VAL A 76 4.81 -6.17 11.53
C VAL A 76 5.64 -6.94 10.51
N GLY A 77 5.29 -8.19 10.25
CA GLY A 77 5.95 -9.00 9.22
C GLY A 77 5.82 -8.37 7.82
N MET A 78 4.62 -7.97 7.42
CA MET A 78 4.40 -7.33 6.12
C MET A 78 5.19 -6.01 5.97
N ALA A 79 5.21 -5.18 7.02
CA ALA A 79 6.01 -3.95 7.02
C ALA A 79 7.52 -4.24 6.91
N SER A 80 8.00 -5.29 7.59
CA SER A 80 9.40 -5.73 7.48
C SER A 80 9.78 -6.16 6.07
N GLN A 81 8.90 -6.92 5.38
CA GLN A 81 9.11 -7.29 3.96
C GLN A 81 9.22 -6.05 3.08
N GLN A 82 8.36 -5.06 3.29
CA GLN A 82 8.41 -3.81 2.55
C GLN A 82 9.71 -3.05 2.78
N ILE A 83 10.20 -2.98 4.04
CA ILE A 83 11.49 -2.37 4.36
C ILE A 83 12.63 -3.05 3.59
N VAL A 84 12.69 -4.38 3.62
CA VAL A 84 13.70 -5.15 2.88
C VAL A 84 13.61 -4.90 1.37
N ARG A 85 12.39 -4.85 0.84
CA ARG A 85 12.14 -4.55 -0.59
C ARG A 85 12.66 -3.16 -0.97
N PHE A 86 12.37 -2.13 -0.17
CA PHE A 86 12.87 -0.78 -0.42
C PHE A 86 14.40 -0.70 -0.27
N GLN A 87 14.98 -1.39 0.72
CA GLN A 87 16.43 -1.44 0.91
C GLN A 87 17.18 -2.12 -0.26
N SER A 88 16.55 -3.10 -0.90
CA SER A 88 17.18 -3.82 -2.01
C SER A 88 17.40 -2.97 -3.26
N GLY A 89 16.87 -1.74 -3.32
CA GLY A 89 16.96 -0.84 -4.47
C GLY A 89 16.25 -1.36 -5.74
N ARG A 90 15.49 -2.44 -5.64
CA ARG A 90 14.77 -3.05 -6.77
C ARG A 90 13.45 -2.35 -7.10
N VAL A 91 13.05 -1.37 -6.29
CA VAL A 91 11.83 -0.60 -6.52
C VAL A 91 12.11 0.43 -7.60
N ARG A 92 11.59 0.19 -8.81
CA ARG A 92 11.59 1.19 -9.87
C ARG A 92 10.54 2.24 -9.53
N GLN A 93 10.92 3.50 -9.55
CA GLN A 93 10.02 4.61 -9.32
C GLN A 93 9.67 5.29 -10.64
N SER A 94 8.41 5.62 -10.82
CA SER A 94 7.91 6.43 -11.91
C SER A 94 7.47 7.78 -11.36
N HIS A 95 8.30 8.81 -11.53
CA HIS A 95 7.95 10.15 -11.07
C HIS A 95 6.96 10.81 -12.02
N GLU A 96 5.78 11.11 -11.52
CA GLU A 96 4.69 11.72 -12.26
C GLU A 96 4.13 12.93 -11.53
N LYS A 97 3.49 13.80 -12.30
CA LYS A 97 2.73 14.89 -11.72
C LYS A 97 1.43 14.34 -11.13
N ILE A 98 1.26 14.43 -9.81
CA ILE A 98 0.06 14.00 -9.11
C ILE A 98 -0.58 15.12 -8.31
N ASP A 99 -1.92 15.15 -8.30
CA ASP A 99 -2.68 15.94 -7.34
C ASP A 99 -2.67 15.21 -5.99
N LEU A 100 -1.90 15.76 -5.06
CA LEU A 100 -1.70 15.15 -3.75
C LEU A 100 -2.98 15.18 -2.90
N ALA A 101 -3.83 16.20 -3.05
CA ALA A 101 -5.10 16.30 -2.34
C ALA A 101 -6.06 15.17 -2.74
N TYR A 102 -6.18 14.93 -4.06
CA TYR A 102 -7.00 13.84 -4.57
C TYR A 102 -6.50 12.47 -4.09
N LEU A 103 -5.20 12.23 -4.19
CA LEU A 103 -4.60 10.95 -3.74
C LEU A 103 -4.87 10.70 -2.25
N LEU A 104 -4.76 11.72 -1.40
CA LEU A 104 -5.04 11.61 0.03
C LEU A 104 -6.52 11.31 0.31
N GLU A 105 -7.46 11.90 -0.47
CA GLU A 105 -8.87 11.55 -0.37
C GLU A 105 -9.11 10.07 -0.71
N CYS A 106 -8.45 9.54 -1.73
CA CYS A 106 -8.52 8.11 -2.07
C CYS A 106 -8.03 7.22 -0.91
N VAL A 107 -6.91 7.57 -0.26
CA VAL A 107 -6.40 6.85 0.91
C VAL A 107 -7.41 6.86 2.06
N LEU A 108 -7.99 8.03 2.36
CA LEU A 108 -8.97 8.14 3.44
C LEU A 108 -10.25 7.37 3.13
N GLN A 109 -10.69 7.37 1.89
CA GLN A 109 -11.87 6.62 1.46
C GLN A 109 -11.64 5.11 1.60
N GLU A 110 -10.47 4.60 1.18
CA GLU A 110 -10.09 3.19 1.35
C GLU A 110 -10.09 2.77 2.83
N ARG A 111 -9.51 3.61 3.69
CA ARG A 111 -9.34 3.30 5.13
C ARG A 111 -10.55 3.64 5.99
N ARG A 112 -11.61 4.21 5.40
CA ARG A 112 -12.78 4.74 6.11
C ARG A 112 -13.41 3.73 7.07
N ASN A 113 -13.69 2.52 6.57
CA ASN A 113 -14.35 1.49 7.37
C ASN A 113 -13.46 1.01 8.51
N GLU A 114 -12.18 0.83 8.26
CA GLU A 114 -11.21 0.39 9.25
C GLU A 114 -11.03 1.43 10.37
N LEU A 115 -10.84 2.70 10.00
CA LEU A 115 -10.73 3.80 10.95
C LEU A 115 -12.00 3.95 11.80
N ALA A 116 -13.18 3.78 11.19
CA ALA A 116 -14.45 3.78 11.89
C ALA A 116 -14.58 2.63 12.89
N LEU A 117 -14.16 1.41 12.51
CA LEU A 117 -14.14 0.25 13.41
C LEU A 117 -13.19 0.44 14.60
N MET A 118 -12.08 1.14 14.40
CA MET A 118 -11.14 1.52 15.47
C MET A 118 -11.61 2.72 16.30
N GLY A 119 -12.75 3.33 15.96
CA GLY A 119 -13.27 4.53 16.63
C GLY A 119 -12.44 5.79 16.35
N ILE A 120 -11.69 5.82 15.24
CA ILE A 120 -10.84 6.94 14.88
C ILE A 120 -11.62 7.93 14.02
N THR A 121 -11.61 9.19 14.43
CA THR A 121 -12.20 10.31 13.69
C THR A 121 -11.09 11.10 12.99
N VAL A 122 -11.24 11.30 11.67
CA VAL A 122 -10.28 12.09 10.89
C VAL A 122 -10.90 13.39 10.43
N TRP A 123 -10.30 14.49 10.83
CA TRP A 123 -10.55 15.82 10.28
C TRP A 123 -9.51 16.09 9.20
N ARG A 124 -9.94 16.70 8.09
CA ARG A 124 -9.05 16.94 6.96
C ARG A 124 -9.23 18.33 6.37
N LYS A 125 -8.10 18.91 5.96
CA LYS A 125 -8.06 20.16 5.20
C LYS A 125 -6.93 20.09 4.18
N PHE A 126 -7.29 19.92 2.91
CA PHE A 126 -6.34 19.78 1.83
C PHE A 126 -6.35 20.98 0.91
N LEU A 127 -5.16 21.54 0.66
CA LEU A 127 -4.94 22.48 -0.43
C LEU A 127 -4.64 21.68 -1.70
N PRO A 128 -5.16 22.08 -2.88
CA PRO A 128 -4.80 21.43 -4.14
C PRO A 128 -3.32 21.73 -4.44
N LEU A 129 -2.47 20.72 -4.35
CA LEU A 129 -1.02 20.82 -4.56
C LEU A 129 -0.55 19.68 -5.44
N ASP A 130 0.16 20.05 -6.50
CA ASP A 130 0.78 19.09 -7.43
C ASP A 130 2.22 18.81 -6.99
N VAL A 131 2.60 17.54 -7.01
CA VAL A 131 3.97 17.09 -6.75
C VAL A 131 4.44 16.14 -7.85
N LEU A 132 5.75 16.09 -8.07
CA LEU A 132 6.38 15.16 -9.02
C LEU A 132 6.97 13.98 -8.24
N ILE A 133 6.25 12.86 -8.18
CA ILE A 133 6.60 11.71 -7.34
C ILE A 133 5.92 10.45 -7.86
N ASP A 134 6.36 9.28 -7.40
CA ASP A 134 5.68 8.02 -7.65
C ASP A 134 4.36 7.95 -6.85
N PRO A 135 3.19 7.85 -7.52
CA PRO A 135 1.89 7.82 -6.84
C PRO A 135 1.73 6.63 -5.91
N THR A 136 2.30 5.48 -6.25
CA THR A 136 2.25 4.26 -5.43
C THR A 136 3.01 4.44 -4.12
N LEU A 137 4.17 5.09 -4.20
CA LEU A 137 4.98 5.40 -3.02
C LEU A 137 4.22 6.34 -2.08
N VAL A 138 3.63 7.42 -2.61
CA VAL A 138 2.88 8.39 -1.78
C VAL A 138 1.63 7.79 -1.19
N PHE A 139 0.90 6.98 -1.96
CA PHE A 139 -0.28 6.27 -1.48
C PHE A 139 0.08 5.35 -0.30
N GLY A 140 1.15 4.56 -0.45
CA GLY A 140 1.68 3.72 0.61
C GLY A 140 2.17 4.53 1.82
N LEU A 141 2.90 5.63 1.58
CA LEU A 141 3.40 6.52 2.62
C LEU A 141 2.25 7.08 3.47
N ALA A 142 1.19 7.59 2.84
CA ALA A 142 0.04 8.14 3.55
C ALA A 142 -0.68 7.07 4.40
N LYS A 143 -0.79 5.83 3.90
CA LYS A 143 -1.33 4.71 4.69
C LYS A 143 -0.46 4.41 5.91
N VAL A 144 0.84 4.29 5.73
CA VAL A 144 1.78 4.01 6.82
C VAL A 144 1.83 5.16 7.83
N MET A 145 1.65 6.42 7.39
CA MET A 145 1.50 7.57 8.28
C MET A 145 0.26 7.41 9.18
N LEU A 146 -0.88 7.00 8.63
CA LEU A 146 -2.07 6.71 9.41
C LEU A 146 -1.83 5.55 10.40
N ASP A 147 -1.21 4.46 9.96
CA ASP A 147 -0.91 3.29 10.80
C ASP A 147 0.02 3.66 11.96
N TRP A 148 1.03 4.52 11.69
CA TRP A 148 1.91 5.02 12.73
C TRP A 148 1.17 5.87 13.77
N SER A 149 0.17 6.63 13.35
CA SER A 149 -0.54 7.59 14.20
C SER A 149 -1.60 6.95 15.11
N THR A 150 -2.19 5.82 14.70
CA THR A 150 -3.32 5.19 15.42
C THR A 150 -3.05 4.84 16.89
N PRO A 151 -1.84 4.45 17.33
CA PRO A 151 -1.57 4.17 18.74
C PRO A 151 -1.56 5.44 19.65
N PHE A 152 -1.43 6.63 19.06
CA PHE A 152 -1.26 7.88 19.82
C PHE A 152 -2.58 8.60 20.13
N GLY A 153 -3.70 8.14 19.57
CA GLY A 153 -5.01 8.74 19.84
C GLY A 153 -6.12 8.29 18.92
N ASN A 154 -7.31 8.79 19.19
CA ASN A 154 -8.53 8.45 18.45
C ASN A 154 -9.06 9.59 17.57
N ARG A 155 -8.38 10.73 17.53
CA ARG A 155 -8.69 11.87 16.65
C ARG A 155 -7.45 12.27 15.88
N ILE A 156 -7.59 12.40 14.56
CA ILE A 156 -6.51 12.77 13.64
C ILE A 156 -6.92 14.06 12.92
N ASP A 157 -6.09 15.08 12.98
CA ASP A 157 -6.16 16.27 12.12
C ASP A 157 -5.12 16.12 11.01
N LEU A 158 -5.59 16.02 9.77
CA LEU A 158 -4.77 15.79 8.59
C LEU A 158 -4.83 17.02 7.68
N ARG A 159 -3.69 17.63 7.40
CA ARG A 159 -3.60 18.84 6.59
C ARG A 159 -2.59 18.70 5.47
N LEU A 160 -2.99 19.13 4.28
CA LEU A 160 -2.09 19.36 3.18
C LEU A 160 -1.95 20.85 2.98
N GLU A 161 -0.75 21.38 3.18
CA GLU A 161 -0.46 22.82 3.19
C GLU A 161 0.82 23.12 2.42
N ARG A 162 1.06 24.40 2.11
CA ARG A 162 2.36 24.86 1.62
C ARG A 162 3.25 25.29 2.77
N THR A 163 4.52 24.93 2.71
CA THR A 163 5.52 25.47 3.65
C THR A 163 5.70 26.99 3.42
N ARG A 164 6.12 27.69 4.48
CA ARG A 164 6.39 29.15 4.40
C ARG A 164 7.75 29.49 3.80
N GLY A 165 8.58 28.49 3.45
CA GLY A 165 9.92 28.70 2.90
C GLY A 165 9.92 28.95 1.39
N GLU A 166 11.07 29.41 0.86
CA GLU A 166 11.33 29.50 -0.57
C GLU A 166 12.41 28.47 -0.95
N PRO A 167 12.12 27.51 -1.84
CA PRO A 167 10.84 27.30 -2.52
C PRO A 167 9.75 26.77 -1.59
N ALA A 168 8.49 27.19 -1.81
CA ALA A 168 7.34 26.69 -1.08
C ALA A 168 7.05 25.24 -1.48
N MET A 169 7.08 24.32 -0.52
CA MET A 169 6.91 22.87 -0.74
C MET A 169 5.54 22.40 -0.22
N ALA A 170 5.02 21.35 -0.81
CA ALA A 170 3.86 20.65 -0.28
C ALA A 170 4.24 19.93 1.02
N ARG A 171 3.43 20.08 2.05
CA ARG A 171 3.61 19.43 3.34
C ARG A 171 2.31 18.75 3.76
N LEU A 172 2.37 17.44 3.89
CA LEU A 172 1.36 16.65 4.56
C LEU A 172 1.67 16.66 6.05
N TRP A 173 0.80 17.25 6.82
CA TRP A 173 0.92 17.37 8.26
C TRP A 173 -0.23 16.61 8.93
N MET A 174 0.09 15.84 9.96
CA MET A 174 -0.87 15.05 10.72
C MET A 174 -0.61 15.23 12.21
N LYS A 175 -1.65 15.56 12.96
CA LYS A 175 -1.62 15.55 14.42
C LYS A 175 -2.67 14.59 14.95
N THR A 176 -2.25 13.71 15.83
CA THR A 176 -3.14 12.79 16.54
C THR A 176 -3.41 13.34 17.94
N PHE A 177 -4.64 13.26 18.37
CA PHE A 177 -5.06 13.72 19.70
C PHE A 177 -5.62 12.55 20.50
N THR A 178 -5.35 12.55 21.80
CA THR A 178 -5.95 11.63 22.74
C THR A 178 -6.65 12.40 23.85
N ASP A 179 -7.87 11.98 24.18
CA ASP A 179 -8.63 12.52 25.33
C ASP A 179 -8.29 11.77 26.63
N GLN A 180 -7.59 10.66 26.52
CA GLN A 180 -7.16 9.86 27.67
C GLN A 180 -5.67 10.09 27.91
N PRO A 181 -5.25 10.22 29.18
CA PRO A 181 -3.82 10.22 29.47
C PRO A 181 -3.23 8.94 28.87
N PRO A 182 -2.02 9.02 28.24
CA PRO A 182 -1.42 7.88 27.60
C PRO A 182 -1.44 6.72 28.60
N ALA A 183 -2.20 5.67 28.27
CA ALA A 183 -2.10 4.44 29.03
C ALA A 183 -0.60 4.13 29.06
N GLN A 184 -0.07 3.67 30.20
CA GLN A 184 1.35 3.33 30.38
C GLN A 184 1.82 2.19 29.45
N ASN A 185 1.04 1.88 28.44
CA ASN A 185 1.41 1.00 27.35
C ASN A 185 2.50 1.70 26.55
N LEU A 186 3.69 1.15 26.65
CA LEU A 186 4.87 1.50 25.87
C LEU A 186 4.51 1.69 24.39
N VAL A 187 4.15 2.92 24.03
CA VAL A 187 4.04 3.29 22.63
C VAL A 187 5.46 3.50 22.16
N PHE A 188 5.99 2.51 21.45
CA PHE A 188 7.34 2.62 20.90
C PHE A 188 7.34 3.69 19.82
N GLU A 189 8.06 4.78 20.06
CA GLU A 189 8.27 5.84 19.08
C GLU A 189 8.91 5.29 17.80
N ASP A 190 9.89 4.40 17.95
CA ASP A 190 10.59 3.69 16.88
C ASP A 190 9.89 2.37 16.54
N ASN A 191 8.60 2.42 16.24
CA ASN A 191 7.86 1.25 15.79
C ASN A 191 8.19 0.93 14.31
N ILE A 192 7.73 -0.24 13.85
CA ILE A 192 7.98 -0.71 12.49
C ILE A 192 7.46 0.26 11.40
N HIS A 193 6.37 0.97 11.66
CA HIS A 193 5.79 1.93 10.72
C HIS A 193 6.69 3.16 10.56
N TRP A 194 7.32 3.63 11.65
CA TRP A 194 8.31 4.70 11.56
C TRP A 194 9.53 4.30 10.74
N LEU A 195 10.05 3.07 10.95
CA LEU A 195 11.16 2.55 10.18
C LEU A 195 10.81 2.44 8.69
N LEU A 196 9.60 1.97 8.39
CA LEU A 196 9.10 1.88 7.02
C LEU A 196 8.96 3.28 6.38
N LEU A 197 8.39 4.25 7.07
CA LEU A 197 8.29 5.64 6.59
C LEU A 197 9.65 6.22 6.24
N ARG A 198 10.63 6.05 7.12
CA ARG A 198 12.02 6.50 6.86
C ARG A 198 12.61 5.84 5.64
N GLN A 199 12.37 4.55 5.46
CA GLN A 199 12.89 3.81 4.30
C GLN A 199 12.21 4.25 3.01
N MET A 200 10.90 4.46 3.02
CA MET A 200 10.15 4.98 1.86
C MET A 200 10.64 6.38 1.47
N ALA A 201 10.80 7.27 2.42
CA ALA A 201 11.32 8.62 2.19
C ALA A 201 12.75 8.61 1.63
N ALA A 202 13.61 7.76 2.19
CA ALA A 202 14.99 7.60 1.71
C ALA A 202 15.06 7.04 0.29
N THR A 203 14.11 6.17 -0.10
CA THR A 203 14.05 5.56 -1.42
C THR A 203 13.74 6.60 -2.51
N ASP A 204 12.82 7.54 -2.26
CA ASP A 204 12.53 8.63 -3.21
C ASP A 204 13.61 9.73 -3.18
N GLY A 205 14.17 10.01 -2.00
CA GLY A 205 15.14 11.10 -1.79
C GLY A 205 14.56 12.51 -1.95
N GLY A 206 13.27 12.64 -2.23
CA GLY A 206 12.55 13.91 -2.37
C GLY A 206 11.50 14.16 -1.28
N ILE A 207 11.45 13.29 -0.25
CA ILE A 207 10.53 13.39 0.87
C ILE A 207 11.33 13.56 2.16
N ASP A 208 11.00 14.58 2.94
CA ASP A 208 11.50 14.75 4.30
C ASP A 208 10.40 14.40 5.28
N ILE A 209 10.68 13.50 6.23
CA ILE A 209 9.71 13.12 7.27
C ILE A 209 10.22 13.53 8.65
N GLU A 210 9.32 14.12 9.42
CA GLU A 210 9.58 14.59 10.77
C GLU A 210 8.47 14.13 11.69
N ARG A 211 8.81 13.82 12.95
CA ARG A 211 7.83 13.49 13.98
C ARG A 211 8.15 14.20 15.29
N SER A 212 7.12 14.41 16.07
CA SER A 212 7.21 14.90 17.45
C SER A 212 6.14 14.21 18.28
N ILE A 213 6.49 13.81 19.49
CA ILE A 213 5.53 13.27 20.47
C ILE A 213 5.30 14.33 21.51
N GLU A 214 4.04 14.67 21.69
CA GLU A 214 3.57 15.70 22.60
C GLU A 214 2.76 15.04 23.74
N SER A 215 2.50 15.78 24.82
CA SER A 215 1.74 15.26 25.97
C SER A 215 0.30 14.91 25.63
N ASP A 216 -0.28 15.54 24.60
CA ASP A 216 -1.66 15.39 24.14
C ASP A 216 -1.79 14.57 22.85
N GLY A 217 -0.68 13.97 22.36
CA GLY A 217 -0.69 13.17 21.15
C GLY A 217 0.64 13.13 20.42
N ALA A 218 0.59 12.97 19.10
CA ALA A 218 1.76 12.91 18.24
C ALA A 218 1.57 13.71 16.96
N VAL A 219 2.67 14.29 16.48
CA VAL A 219 2.72 15.02 15.21
C VAL A 219 3.65 14.27 14.25
N LEU A 220 3.20 14.12 13.01
CA LEU A 220 3.97 13.54 11.92
C LEU A 220 3.83 14.44 10.69
N SER A 221 4.91 14.70 10.00
CA SER A 221 4.86 15.46 8.74
C SER A 221 5.73 14.83 7.66
N ALA A 222 5.26 14.94 6.40
CA ALA A 222 6.00 14.61 5.22
C ALA A 222 6.04 15.85 4.30
N THR A 223 7.24 16.32 3.97
CA THR A 223 7.47 17.47 3.09
C THR A 223 8.02 16.99 1.76
N PHE A 224 7.36 17.39 0.66
CA PHE A 224 7.67 16.96 -0.69
C PHE A 224 8.50 18.05 -1.41
N ARG A 225 9.78 17.79 -1.62
CA ARG A 225 10.72 18.74 -2.22
C ARG A 225 10.38 19.07 -3.67
N ARG A 226 9.80 18.11 -4.41
CA ARG A 226 9.43 18.27 -5.82
C ARG A 226 7.99 18.75 -5.98
N THR A 227 7.67 19.86 -5.30
CA THR A 227 6.36 20.52 -5.42
C THR A 227 6.33 21.38 -6.66
N LEU A 228 5.30 21.21 -7.47
CA LEU A 228 5.12 22.01 -8.67
C LEU A 228 4.45 23.35 -8.29
N ALA A 229 4.96 24.44 -8.89
CA ALA A 229 4.29 25.73 -8.76
C ALA A 229 2.94 25.63 -9.48
N SER A 230 1.83 25.69 -8.73
CA SER A 230 0.53 25.88 -9.34
C SER A 230 0.51 27.29 -9.94
N PRO A 231 0.21 27.48 -11.25
CA PRO A 231 -0.04 28.82 -11.76
C PRO A 231 -1.14 29.43 -10.89
N ALA A 232 -0.88 30.62 -10.35
CA ALA A 232 -1.84 31.38 -9.58
C ALA A 232 -3.09 31.55 -10.44
N THR A 233 -4.12 30.77 -10.18
CA THR A 233 -5.40 30.87 -10.84
C THR A 233 -6.14 31.98 -10.16
N GLU A 234 -6.18 33.16 -10.78
CA GLU A 234 -7.23 34.12 -10.55
C GLU A 234 -8.59 33.41 -10.67
N PRO A 235 -9.63 33.82 -9.92
CA PRO A 235 -10.91 33.16 -9.93
C PRO A 235 -11.64 33.44 -11.25
N THR A 236 -11.39 32.64 -12.26
CA THR A 236 -12.22 32.62 -13.47
C THR A 236 -13.11 31.40 -13.39
N ARG A 237 -14.39 31.68 -13.40
CA ARG A 237 -15.50 30.73 -13.51
C ARG A 237 -15.37 29.88 -14.79
N GLU A 238 -15.85 28.66 -14.67
CA GLU A 238 -16.38 27.77 -15.68
C GLU A 238 -15.45 26.75 -16.35
N SER A 239 -16.00 25.54 -16.31
CA SER A 239 -15.85 24.40 -17.21
C SER A 239 -14.79 23.34 -16.89
N GLY A 240 -15.31 22.26 -16.34
CA GLY A 240 -15.23 20.93 -16.92
C GLY A 240 -13.86 20.25 -16.99
N SER A 241 -13.73 19.16 -16.24
CA SER A 241 -12.91 17.98 -16.53
C SER A 241 -11.44 18.23 -16.92
N SER A 242 -10.54 18.29 -15.97
CA SER A 242 -9.12 18.04 -16.28
C SER A 242 -8.22 17.72 -15.06
N GLY A 243 -8.80 17.34 -13.94
CA GLY A 243 -8.00 16.98 -12.74
C GLY A 243 -7.75 15.48 -12.56
N ALA A 244 -8.51 14.64 -13.28
CA ALA A 244 -8.42 13.19 -13.16
C ALA A 244 -7.26 12.58 -13.98
N ASP A 245 -6.74 13.28 -14.98
CA ASP A 245 -5.83 12.70 -15.96
C ASP A 245 -4.39 12.52 -15.48
N SER A 246 -3.98 13.11 -14.37
CA SER A 246 -2.57 13.15 -14.01
C SER A 246 -2.12 12.17 -12.92
N VAL A 247 -3.05 11.67 -12.11
CA VAL A 247 -2.73 10.66 -11.06
C VAL A 247 -2.51 9.28 -11.66
N PHE A 248 -2.98 9.08 -12.89
CA PHE A 248 -3.12 7.76 -13.51
C PHE A 248 -2.11 7.44 -14.60
N LYS A 249 -1.15 8.34 -14.89
CA LYS A 249 -0.17 8.11 -15.95
C LYS A 249 0.91 7.07 -15.64
N SER A 250 1.17 6.71 -14.37
CA SER A 250 2.13 5.66 -14.02
C SER A 250 1.56 4.26 -14.12
N VAL A 251 0.25 4.18 -13.96
CA VAL A 251 -0.50 3.00 -14.28
C VAL A 251 -0.93 3.02 -15.76
N SER A 252 -0.70 4.11 -16.48
CA SER A 252 -1.10 4.33 -17.89
C SER A 252 -0.35 3.45 -18.89
N GLY A 253 0.63 2.68 -18.46
CA GLY A 253 1.19 1.55 -19.21
C GLY A 253 0.62 0.19 -18.78
N SER A 254 -0.20 0.15 -17.73
CA SER A 254 -0.81 -1.08 -17.24
C SER A 254 -2.02 -1.45 -18.08
N HIS A 255 -2.15 -2.75 -18.36
CA HIS A 255 -3.26 -3.31 -19.11
C HIS A 255 -4.14 -4.14 -18.16
N VAL A 256 -5.40 -3.76 -18.05
CA VAL A 256 -6.41 -4.44 -17.21
C VAL A 256 -7.44 -5.09 -18.11
N LEU A 257 -7.78 -6.34 -17.83
CA LEU A 257 -8.84 -7.06 -18.52
C LEU A 257 -10.07 -7.17 -17.62
N VAL A 258 -11.18 -6.59 -18.04
CA VAL A 258 -12.49 -6.67 -17.37
C VAL A 258 -13.31 -7.80 -18.00
N VAL A 259 -13.78 -8.74 -17.20
CA VAL A 259 -14.59 -9.89 -17.65
C VAL A 259 -15.92 -9.88 -16.92
N SER A 260 -17.00 -9.57 -17.63
CA SER A 260 -18.37 -9.60 -17.10
C SER A 260 -19.37 -9.93 -18.20
N GLY A 261 -20.23 -10.90 -17.95
CA GLY A 261 -21.34 -11.24 -18.84
C GLY A 261 -22.47 -10.22 -18.80
N ASP A 262 -22.59 -9.45 -17.71
CA ASP A 262 -23.54 -8.34 -17.60
C ASP A 262 -22.96 -7.07 -18.24
N GLU A 263 -23.66 -6.58 -19.27
CA GLU A 263 -23.17 -5.44 -20.05
C GLU A 263 -23.10 -4.15 -19.24
N ALA A 264 -24.07 -3.91 -18.36
CA ALA A 264 -24.10 -2.70 -17.53
C ALA A 264 -22.91 -2.67 -16.56
N THR A 265 -22.66 -3.76 -15.84
CA THR A 265 -21.51 -3.92 -14.94
C THR A 265 -20.18 -3.81 -15.71
N ARG A 266 -20.11 -4.41 -16.91
CA ARG A 266 -18.92 -4.36 -17.75
C ARG A 266 -18.59 -2.93 -18.20
N GLN A 267 -19.60 -2.17 -18.64
CA GLN A 267 -19.44 -0.77 -19.06
C GLN A 267 -19.03 0.11 -17.87
N GLU A 268 -19.69 -0.05 -16.72
CA GLU A 268 -19.41 0.71 -15.52
C GLU A 268 -17.99 0.43 -15.00
N ALA A 269 -17.61 -0.83 -14.86
CA ALA A 269 -16.25 -1.22 -14.45
C ALA A 269 -15.18 -0.70 -15.40
N THR A 270 -15.45 -0.78 -16.72
CA THR A 270 -14.55 -0.26 -17.76
C THR A 270 -14.39 1.26 -17.65
N ALA A 271 -15.49 1.99 -17.43
CA ALA A 271 -15.44 3.44 -17.28
C ALA A 271 -14.61 3.85 -16.05
N ILE A 272 -14.83 3.18 -14.91
CA ILE A 272 -14.07 3.42 -13.67
C ILE A 272 -12.57 3.18 -13.91
N VAL A 273 -12.20 2.05 -14.49
CA VAL A 273 -10.78 1.72 -14.71
C VAL A 273 -10.13 2.64 -15.75
N ARG A 274 -10.87 3.07 -16.79
CA ARG A 274 -10.39 4.08 -17.76
C ARG A 274 -10.17 5.45 -17.13
N GLN A 275 -11.01 5.85 -16.18
CA GLN A 275 -10.82 7.10 -15.43
C GLN A 275 -9.50 7.10 -14.64
N LEU A 276 -8.97 5.92 -14.34
CA LEU A 276 -7.65 5.75 -13.73
C LEU A 276 -6.47 5.89 -14.72
N GLY A 277 -6.72 6.21 -15.99
CA GLY A 277 -5.68 6.30 -17.02
C GLY A 277 -5.10 4.96 -17.48
N ILE A 278 -5.76 3.83 -17.11
CA ILE A 278 -5.30 2.46 -17.39
C ILE A 278 -5.87 2.00 -18.74
N THR A 279 -5.08 1.29 -19.53
CA THR A 279 -5.56 0.63 -20.74
C THR A 279 -6.46 -0.55 -20.35
N VAL A 280 -7.70 -0.57 -20.85
CA VAL A 280 -8.70 -1.58 -20.46
C VAL A 280 -9.25 -2.27 -21.68
N ASP A 281 -9.14 -3.59 -21.68
CA ASP A 281 -9.92 -4.48 -22.51
C ASP A 281 -11.11 -5.03 -21.73
N ALA A 282 -12.25 -5.14 -22.38
CA ALA A 282 -13.48 -5.63 -21.75
C ALA A 282 -14.11 -6.73 -22.60
N VAL A 283 -14.39 -7.87 -21.96
CA VAL A 283 -14.95 -9.05 -22.64
C VAL A 283 -16.15 -9.61 -21.90
N GLY A 284 -17.05 -10.24 -22.65
CA GLY A 284 -18.33 -10.74 -22.11
C GLY A 284 -18.28 -12.14 -21.54
N ASP A 285 -17.30 -12.94 -21.90
CA ASP A 285 -17.21 -14.36 -21.49
C ASP A 285 -15.78 -14.84 -21.25
N ALA A 286 -15.65 -15.97 -20.58
CA ALA A 286 -14.38 -16.57 -20.22
C ALA A 286 -13.55 -17.01 -21.45
N THR A 287 -14.18 -17.37 -22.56
CA THR A 287 -13.50 -17.79 -23.78
C THR A 287 -12.83 -16.60 -24.46
N GLN A 288 -13.53 -15.46 -24.51
CA GLN A 288 -12.97 -14.21 -25.01
C GLN A 288 -11.83 -13.74 -24.09
N ALA A 289 -11.99 -13.88 -22.77
CA ALA A 289 -10.94 -13.55 -21.80
C ALA A 289 -9.65 -14.35 -22.06
N GLN A 290 -9.75 -15.65 -22.28
CA GLN A 290 -8.61 -16.49 -22.62
C GLN A 290 -7.93 -16.07 -23.94
N ARG A 291 -8.69 -15.71 -24.96
CA ARG A 291 -8.14 -15.20 -26.21
C ARG A 291 -7.45 -13.86 -26.05
N SER A 292 -8.05 -12.93 -25.32
CA SER A 292 -7.46 -11.62 -25.03
C SER A 292 -6.14 -11.78 -24.25
N MET A 293 -6.12 -12.62 -23.22
CA MET A 293 -4.90 -12.93 -22.46
C MET A 293 -3.81 -13.62 -23.26
N ALA A 294 -4.18 -14.39 -24.30
CA ALA A 294 -3.22 -15.01 -25.20
C ALA A 294 -2.59 -14.00 -26.18
N ALA A 295 -3.34 -12.98 -26.56
CA ALA A 295 -2.88 -11.90 -27.45
C ALA A 295 -2.02 -10.87 -26.69
N GLN A 296 -2.47 -10.46 -25.52
CA GLN A 296 -1.77 -9.50 -24.67
C GLN A 296 -2.00 -9.87 -23.20
N GLU A 297 -0.91 -10.05 -22.46
CA GLU A 297 -0.98 -10.40 -21.05
C GLU A 297 -1.42 -9.21 -20.20
N PRO A 298 -2.57 -9.29 -19.51
CA PRO A 298 -3.00 -8.23 -18.61
C PRO A 298 -2.20 -8.27 -17.31
N GLN A 299 -1.94 -7.12 -16.72
CA GLN A 299 -1.30 -7.01 -15.42
C GLN A 299 -2.28 -7.21 -14.26
N LEU A 300 -3.57 -7.05 -14.54
CA LEU A 300 -4.64 -7.28 -13.57
C LEU A 300 -5.89 -7.78 -14.30
N LEU A 301 -6.61 -8.67 -13.64
CA LEU A 301 -7.91 -9.15 -14.08
C LEU A 301 -9.02 -8.66 -13.14
N VAL A 302 -10.09 -8.09 -13.71
CA VAL A 302 -11.32 -7.78 -12.96
C VAL A 302 -12.39 -8.76 -13.43
N VAL A 303 -12.89 -9.61 -12.53
CA VAL A 303 -13.84 -10.68 -12.86
C VAL A 303 -15.15 -10.50 -12.13
N ASP A 304 -16.24 -10.38 -12.87
CA ASP A 304 -17.58 -10.39 -12.31
C ASP A 304 -18.06 -11.83 -12.09
N THR A 305 -18.11 -12.24 -10.81
CA THR A 305 -18.47 -13.60 -10.43
C THR A 305 -19.96 -13.90 -10.56
N GLN A 306 -20.80 -12.88 -10.68
CA GLN A 306 -22.25 -13.04 -10.83
C GLN A 306 -22.71 -12.97 -12.29
N GLY A 307 -21.98 -12.25 -13.13
CA GLY A 307 -22.30 -12.10 -14.54
C GLY A 307 -21.75 -13.22 -15.43
N LEU A 308 -20.99 -14.17 -14.88
CA LEU A 308 -20.40 -15.28 -15.59
C LEU A 308 -20.95 -16.61 -15.07
N ASP A 309 -20.95 -17.63 -15.94
CA ASP A 309 -21.29 -18.99 -15.54
C ASP A 309 -20.29 -19.49 -14.47
N ALA A 310 -20.78 -20.06 -13.37
CA ALA A 310 -19.97 -20.46 -12.24
C ALA A 310 -18.87 -21.47 -12.64
N SER A 311 -19.17 -22.38 -13.60
CA SER A 311 -18.20 -23.33 -14.14
C SER A 311 -17.12 -22.64 -14.97
N ALA A 312 -17.49 -21.66 -15.79
CA ALA A 312 -16.59 -20.88 -16.64
C ALA A 312 -15.67 -19.98 -15.78
N THR A 313 -16.23 -19.38 -14.72
CA THR A 313 -15.45 -18.59 -13.75
C THR A 313 -14.43 -19.44 -13.01
N ALA A 314 -14.85 -20.65 -12.56
CA ALA A 314 -13.95 -21.59 -11.88
C ALA A 314 -12.80 -22.05 -12.79
N GLN A 315 -13.11 -22.36 -14.06
CA GLN A 315 -12.11 -22.74 -15.06
C GLN A 315 -11.14 -21.59 -15.35
N LEU A 316 -11.64 -20.35 -15.51
CA LEU A 316 -10.81 -19.18 -15.72
C LEU A 316 -9.86 -18.96 -14.54
N CYS A 317 -10.37 -19.06 -13.32
CA CYS A 317 -9.55 -18.94 -12.09
C CYS A 317 -8.55 -20.08 -11.94
N GLN A 318 -8.90 -21.33 -12.33
CA GLN A 318 -7.97 -22.46 -12.33
C GLN A 318 -6.86 -22.28 -13.37
N THR A 319 -7.20 -21.88 -14.57
CA THR A 319 -6.23 -21.60 -15.64
C THR A 319 -5.24 -20.52 -15.23
N LEU A 320 -5.74 -19.44 -14.62
CA LEU A 320 -4.91 -18.37 -14.07
C LEU A 320 -3.99 -18.85 -12.96
N THR A 321 -4.49 -19.64 -12.02
CA THR A 321 -3.68 -20.15 -10.90
C THR A 321 -2.61 -21.13 -11.35
N ARG A 322 -2.90 -21.90 -12.40
CA ARG A 322 -2.00 -22.94 -12.90
C ARG A 322 -0.95 -22.39 -13.88
N ASP A 323 -1.39 -21.61 -14.85
CA ASP A 323 -0.56 -21.21 -15.98
C ASP A 323 0.08 -19.82 -15.79
N ARG A 324 -0.56 -18.96 -14.97
CA ARG A 324 -0.12 -17.58 -14.73
C ARG A 324 -0.36 -17.12 -13.27
N PRO A 325 0.36 -17.69 -12.30
CA PRO A 325 0.13 -17.42 -10.87
C PRO A 325 0.43 -15.98 -10.46
N LEU A 326 1.05 -15.18 -11.33
CA LEU A 326 1.47 -13.81 -11.06
C LEU A 326 0.43 -12.75 -11.44
N VAL A 327 -0.63 -13.09 -12.18
CA VAL A 327 -1.67 -12.13 -12.54
C VAL A 327 -2.69 -12.02 -11.40
N PRO A 328 -2.76 -10.90 -10.70
CA PRO A 328 -3.72 -10.71 -9.64
C PRO A 328 -5.14 -10.55 -10.18
N VAL A 329 -6.11 -10.90 -9.34
CA VAL A 329 -7.53 -10.86 -9.68
C VAL A 329 -8.28 -10.02 -8.66
N VAL A 330 -9.07 -9.06 -9.15
CA VAL A 330 -10.11 -8.36 -8.39
C VAL A 330 -11.45 -8.96 -8.78
N SER A 331 -12.24 -9.39 -7.81
CA SER A 331 -13.54 -10.01 -8.05
C SER A 331 -14.67 -9.00 -7.79
N ILE A 332 -15.66 -8.95 -8.70
CA ILE A 332 -16.93 -8.25 -8.46
C ILE A 332 -17.91 -9.28 -7.92
N GLY A 333 -18.36 -9.07 -6.67
CA GLY A 333 -19.33 -9.92 -5.98
C GLY A 333 -20.77 -9.43 -6.10
N ALA A 334 -21.72 -10.18 -5.52
CA ALA A 334 -23.10 -9.75 -5.42
C ALA A 334 -23.26 -8.47 -4.60
N SER A 335 -24.38 -7.76 -4.82
CA SER A 335 -24.75 -6.62 -3.97
C SER A 335 -24.87 -7.05 -2.51
N GLY A 336 -24.30 -6.25 -1.58
CA GLY A 336 -24.27 -6.59 -0.16
C GLY A 336 -23.16 -7.58 0.25
N THR A 337 -22.30 -8.01 -0.67
CA THR A 337 -21.09 -8.78 -0.30
C THR A 337 -20.16 -7.89 0.52
N PRO A 338 -19.54 -8.39 1.61
CA PRO A 338 -18.56 -7.61 2.34
C PRO A 338 -17.43 -7.17 1.41
N ASN A 339 -17.22 -5.87 1.34
CA ASN A 339 -16.17 -5.28 0.53
C ASN A 339 -14.84 -5.46 1.25
N ASP A 340 -13.98 -6.33 0.75
CA ASP A 340 -12.62 -6.54 1.28
C ASP A 340 -11.59 -6.23 0.20
N PRO A 341 -11.24 -4.95 0.01
CA PRO A 341 -10.24 -4.53 -0.96
C PRO A 341 -8.81 -4.95 -0.57
N ASN A 342 -8.59 -5.37 0.69
CA ASN A 342 -7.28 -5.75 1.22
C ASN A 342 -7.06 -7.27 1.29
N ALA A 343 -8.06 -8.07 0.91
CA ALA A 343 -7.90 -9.52 0.82
C ALA A 343 -6.77 -9.88 -0.16
N SER A 344 -6.23 -11.07 -0.04
CA SER A 344 -5.30 -11.61 -1.04
C SER A 344 -5.92 -11.68 -2.44
N ARG A 345 -7.26 -11.67 -2.52
CA ARG A 345 -8.08 -11.46 -3.71
C ARG A 345 -9.17 -10.45 -3.34
N PRO A 346 -9.01 -9.17 -3.70
CA PRO A 346 -10.01 -8.15 -3.39
C PRO A 346 -11.37 -8.50 -3.99
N VAL A 347 -12.42 -8.35 -3.18
CA VAL A 347 -13.81 -8.50 -3.60
C VAL A 347 -14.49 -7.15 -3.47
N VAL A 348 -15.11 -6.68 -4.54
CA VAL A 348 -15.86 -5.43 -4.61
C VAL A 348 -17.33 -5.75 -4.84
N ALA A 349 -18.22 -5.27 -3.98
CA ALA A 349 -19.65 -5.46 -4.15
C ALA A 349 -20.15 -4.68 -5.38
N ARG A 350 -21.12 -5.24 -6.11
CA ARG A 350 -21.66 -4.65 -7.33
C ARG A 350 -22.30 -3.26 -7.10
N ASP A 351 -22.95 -3.07 -5.97
CA ASP A 351 -23.54 -1.79 -5.55
C ASP A 351 -22.51 -0.75 -5.06
N ALA A 352 -21.28 -1.17 -4.82
CA ALA A 352 -20.17 -0.32 -4.39
C ALA A 352 -19.09 -0.12 -5.48
N LEU A 353 -19.37 -0.46 -6.75
CA LEU A 353 -18.38 -0.40 -7.84
C LEU A 353 -17.75 0.98 -7.97
N GLN A 354 -18.56 2.04 -8.03
CA GLN A 354 -18.07 3.41 -8.20
C GLN A 354 -17.20 3.88 -7.03
N GLN A 355 -17.46 3.36 -5.83
CA GLN A 355 -16.77 3.79 -4.62
C GLN A 355 -15.48 3.00 -4.35
N SER A 356 -15.42 1.75 -4.80
CA SER A 356 -14.41 0.81 -4.31
C SER A 356 -13.59 0.12 -5.39
N LEU A 357 -14.09 0.03 -6.64
CA LEU A 357 -13.37 -0.67 -7.70
C LEU A 357 -12.05 0.02 -8.06
N GLY A 358 -12.07 1.34 -8.17
CA GLY A 358 -10.87 2.12 -8.47
C GLY A 358 -9.77 1.89 -7.44
N SER A 359 -10.12 1.94 -6.15
CA SER A 359 -9.19 1.70 -5.03
C SER A 359 -8.67 0.26 -5.04
N ALA A 360 -9.53 -0.73 -5.28
CA ALA A 360 -9.13 -2.13 -5.34
C ALA A 360 -8.17 -2.44 -6.50
N VAL A 361 -8.42 -1.84 -7.68
CA VAL A 361 -7.55 -1.95 -8.85
C VAL A 361 -6.18 -1.32 -8.57
N MET A 362 -6.16 -0.09 -8.07
CA MET A 362 -4.92 0.62 -7.73
C MET A 362 -4.11 -0.11 -6.66
N PHE A 363 -4.77 -0.57 -5.59
CA PHE A 363 -4.14 -1.36 -4.53
C PHE A 363 -3.53 -2.65 -5.06
N THR A 364 -4.25 -3.33 -5.95
CA THR A 364 -3.78 -4.61 -6.48
C THR A 364 -2.62 -4.42 -7.46
N LEU A 365 -2.67 -3.41 -8.29
CA LEU A 365 -1.55 -3.03 -9.17
C LEU A 365 -0.33 -2.58 -8.37
N SER A 366 -0.53 -1.87 -7.26
CA SER A 366 0.57 -1.43 -6.39
C SER A 366 1.34 -2.56 -5.72
N LYS A 367 0.75 -3.76 -5.62
CA LYS A 367 1.44 -4.96 -5.12
C LYS A 367 2.35 -5.62 -6.16
N LEU A 368 2.15 -5.31 -7.43
CA LEU A 368 2.96 -5.86 -8.54
C LEU A 368 4.20 -5.01 -8.84
N LEU A 369 4.13 -3.73 -8.51
CA LEU A 369 5.22 -2.77 -8.66
C LEU A 369 6.12 -2.78 -7.43
#